data_0e1ff05059dd9c0a8676991c7e0fa91a
#
_entry.id   0e1ff05059dd9c0a8676991c7e0fa91a
#
_cell.length_a   1.000
_cell.length_b   1.000
_cell.length_c   1.000
_cell.angle_alpha   90.00
_cell.angle_beta   90.00
_cell.angle_gamma   90.00
#
_symmetry.space_group_name_H-M   'P 1'
#
loop_
_entity.id
_entity.type
_entity.pdbx_description
1 polymer ?
#
loop_
_entity_poly.entity_id
_entity_poly.type
_entity_poly.pdbx_seq_one_letter_code
_entity_poly.pdbx_strand_id
1 'polypeptide(L)'
;MRPFERVRTALAMWLARPVGVEARKVYWQRLAGGFVERYLSGPHILDIGYRGGNAQAVPIVPHAIGVDLDYPGYDGTRLPFADLSQDALFVSHCLEHIHDYRGSLADWYRVLNIGGYLLIFVPHKWLYERRAAPPSALNRDHKRFYTPGSLLAEIEESLPVNGFRVRHLADNDYAYDYERPIDRHPRGSYEIELVVQKIARPSYSHRLELPVGGPKDAKT
;
A
#
# COMPACT_ATOMS: atom_id res chain seq x y z
N MET A 1 3.87 -8.62 -25.25
CA MET A 1 3.16 -7.41 -25.74
C MET A 1 4.20 -6.32 -26.03
N ARG A 2 4.11 -5.64 -27.17
CA ARG A 2 5.08 -4.59 -27.56
C ARG A 2 4.91 -3.38 -26.63
N PRO A 3 5.97 -2.62 -26.31
CA PRO A 3 5.86 -1.47 -25.38
C PRO A 3 4.76 -0.47 -25.75
N PHE A 4 4.59 -0.21 -27.04
CA PHE A 4 3.56 0.69 -27.55
C PHE A 4 2.13 0.17 -27.33
N GLU A 5 1.90 -1.13 -27.41
CA GLU A 5 0.60 -1.73 -27.12
C GLU A 5 0.27 -1.67 -25.62
N ARG A 6 1.27 -1.84 -24.75
CA ARG A 6 1.12 -1.67 -23.30
C ARG A 6 0.67 -0.24 -22.95
N VAL A 7 1.32 0.77 -23.54
CA VAL A 7 0.97 2.18 -23.30
C VAL A 7 -0.46 2.49 -23.76
N ARG A 8 -0.86 2.02 -24.96
CA ARG A 8 -2.23 2.22 -25.47
C ARG A 8 -3.27 1.56 -24.58
N THR A 9 -3.02 0.33 -24.18
CA THR A 9 -3.92 -0.42 -23.28
C THR A 9 -4.00 0.25 -21.92
N ALA A 10 -2.86 0.64 -21.35
CA ALA A 10 -2.80 1.35 -20.09
C ALA A 10 -3.59 2.66 -20.11
N LEU A 11 -3.43 3.47 -21.15
CA LEU A 11 -4.15 4.72 -21.32
C LEU A 11 -5.66 4.51 -21.46
N ALA A 12 -6.08 3.51 -22.25
CA ALA A 12 -7.49 3.17 -22.40
C ALA A 12 -8.11 2.70 -21.08
N MET A 13 -7.41 1.87 -20.32
CA MET A 13 -7.85 1.41 -19.00
C MET A 13 -7.92 2.57 -17.99
N TRP A 14 -6.93 3.45 -18.01
CA TRP A 14 -6.91 4.63 -17.14
C TRP A 14 -8.09 5.57 -17.41
N LEU A 15 -8.40 5.83 -18.67
CA LEU A 15 -9.53 6.68 -19.07
C LEU A 15 -10.88 6.05 -18.72
N ALA A 16 -10.99 4.73 -18.76
CA ALA A 16 -12.23 4.01 -18.58
C ALA A 16 -12.55 3.64 -17.12
N ARG A 17 -11.54 3.61 -16.23
CA ARG A 17 -11.72 3.15 -14.84
C ARG A 17 -11.68 4.30 -13.84
N PRO A 18 -12.77 4.55 -13.10
CA PRO A 18 -12.80 5.54 -12.03
C PRO A 18 -12.21 4.93 -10.72
N VAL A 19 -10.93 4.59 -10.72
CA VAL A 19 -10.22 4.19 -9.48
C VAL A 19 -10.13 5.36 -8.50
N GLY A 20 -9.77 5.08 -7.24
CA GLY A 20 -9.64 6.09 -6.19
C GLY A 20 -8.77 7.29 -6.60
N VAL A 21 -9.08 8.46 -6.08
CA VAL A 21 -8.52 9.75 -6.52
C VAL A 21 -6.99 9.76 -6.48
N GLU A 22 -6.40 9.26 -5.40
CA GLU A 22 -4.95 9.26 -5.23
C GLU A 22 -4.29 8.19 -6.14
N ALA A 23 -4.81 6.97 -6.13
CA ALA A 23 -4.32 5.88 -6.99
C ALA A 23 -4.36 6.26 -8.48
N ARG A 24 -5.33 7.09 -8.91
CA ARG A 24 -5.52 7.53 -10.29
C ARG A 24 -4.37 8.38 -10.83
N LYS A 25 -3.69 9.15 -9.98
CA LYS A 25 -2.63 10.09 -10.39
C LYS A 25 -1.51 9.39 -11.15
N VAL A 26 -1.15 8.19 -10.72
CA VAL A 26 -0.04 7.41 -11.28
C VAL A 26 -0.48 6.06 -11.88
N TYR A 27 -1.78 5.81 -11.97
CA TYR A 27 -2.30 4.51 -12.40
C TYR A 27 -1.80 4.11 -13.79
N TRP A 28 -1.81 5.04 -14.75
CA TRP A 28 -1.32 4.79 -16.09
C TRP A 28 0.18 4.44 -16.12
N GLN A 29 1.00 5.06 -15.28
CA GLN A 29 2.43 4.76 -15.17
C GLN A 29 2.64 3.34 -14.65
N ARG A 30 1.88 2.96 -13.62
CA ARG A 30 1.92 1.60 -13.05
C ARG A 30 1.51 0.54 -14.07
N LEU A 31 0.49 0.83 -14.89
CA LEU A 31 0.09 -0.05 -15.98
C LEU A 31 1.18 -0.13 -17.07
N ALA A 32 1.65 1.02 -17.56
CA ALA A 32 2.66 1.08 -18.63
C ALA A 32 4.00 0.47 -18.21
N GLY A 33 4.41 0.68 -16.95
CA GLY A 33 5.63 0.14 -16.36
C GLY A 33 5.56 -1.35 -16.02
N GLY A 34 4.40 -2.01 -16.19
CA GLY A 34 4.21 -3.43 -15.85
C GLY A 34 4.11 -3.68 -14.34
N PHE A 35 3.93 -2.64 -13.53
CA PHE A 35 3.80 -2.76 -12.08
C PHE A 35 2.56 -3.56 -11.68
N VAL A 36 1.41 -3.24 -12.30
CA VAL A 36 0.15 -3.96 -12.08
C VAL A 36 0.28 -5.42 -12.49
N GLU A 37 0.87 -5.69 -13.67
CA GLU A 37 1.09 -7.06 -14.16
C GLU A 37 2.00 -7.86 -13.21
N ARG A 38 3.01 -7.21 -12.63
CA ARG A 38 3.97 -7.88 -11.75
C ARG A 38 3.40 -8.22 -10.38
N TYR A 39 2.61 -7.35 -9.78
CA TYR A 39 2.23 -7.46 -8.38
C TYR A 39 0.73 -7.72 -8.16
N LEU A 40 -0.12 -7.46 -9.16
CA LEU A 40 -1.58 -7.56 -9.07
C LEU A 40 -2.16 -8.52 -10.12
N SER A 41 -1.45 -9.57 -10.48
CA SER A 41 -1.87 -10.56 -11.48
C SER A 41 -2.54 -11.80 -10.88
N GLY A 42 -2.46 -12.02 -9.58
CA GLY A 42 -3.10 -13.15 -8.90
C GLY A 42 -4.63 -13.05 -8.93
N PRO A 43 -5.36 -14.17 -8.79
CA PRO A 43 -6.82 -14.18 -8.82
C PRO A 43 -7.50 -13.57 -7.59
N HIS A 44 -6.84 -13.53 -6.44
CA HIS A 44 -7.43 -13.07 -5.18
C HIS A 44 -6.71 -11.80 -4.70
N ILE A 45 -7.29 -10.65 -5.01
CA ILE A 45 -6.73 -9.33 -4.70
C ILE A 45 -7.73 -8.52 -3.88
N LEU A 46 -7.24 -7.87 -2.83
CA LEU A 46 -8.01 -6.86 -2.09
C LEU A 46 -7.48 -5.46 -2.41
N ASP A 47 -8.39 -4.51 -2.54
CA ASP A 47 -8.09 -3.08 -2.61
C ASP A 47 -8.69 -2.40 -1.37
N ILE A 48 -7.84 -2.10 -0.39
CA ILE A 48 -8.25 -1.62 0.93
C ILE A 48 -8.27 -0.09 0.94
N GLY A 49 -9.42 0.48 1.33
CA GLY A 49 -9.65 1.92 1.29
C GLY A 49 -9.80 2.45 -0.15
N TYR A 50 -10.26 1.60 -1.08
CA TYR A 50 -10.27 1.85 -2.53
C TYR A 50 -11.06 3.09 -2.95
N ARG A 51 -12.01 3.53 -2.15
CA ARG A 51 -12.84 4.69 -2.52
C ARG A 51 -12.10 6.01 -2.42
N GLY A 52 -11.25 6.17 -1.42
CA GLY A 52 -10.42 7.37 -1.28
C GLY A 52 -11.21 8.68 -1.41
N GLY A 53 -12.41 8.76 -0.81
CA GLY A 53 -13.30 9.92 -0.91
C GLY A 53 -14.16 9.99 -2.19
N ASN A 54 -14.11 8.98 -3.07
CA ASN A 54 -14.96 8.87 -4.27
C ASN A 54 -15.90 7.67 -4.14
N ALA A 55 -17.16 7.93 -3.82
CA ALA A 55 -18.18 6.88 -3.67
C ALA A 55 -18.41 6.00 -4.93
N GLN A 56 -18.00 6.49 -6.10
CA GLN A 56 -18.12 5.78 -7.38
C GLN A 56 -16.82 5.08 -7.80
N ALA A 57 -15.80 5.12 -6.97
CA ALA A 57 -14.54 4.46 -7.28
C ALA A 57 -14.73 2.95 -7.42
N VAL A 58 -13.94 2.36 -8.33
CA VAL A 58 -13.84 0.91 -8.49
C VAL A 58 -12.46 0.45 -8.04
N PRO A 59 -12.30 -0.81 -7.63
CA PRO A 59 -11.00 -1.35 -7.23
C PRO A 59 -9.94 -1.20 -8.30
N ILE A 60 -8.68 -1.19 -7.90
CA ILE A 60 -7.49 -0.91 -8.74
C ILE A 60 -7.40 -1.82 -9.98
N VAL A 61 -7.83 -3.06 -9.88
CA VAL A 61 -7.95 -3.99 -11.01
C VAL A 61 -9.36 -4.60 -11.07
N PRO A 62 -9.85 -5.02 -12.27
CA PRO A 62 -11.24 -5.45 -12.45
C PRO A 62 -11.69 -6.62 -11.56
N HIS A 63 -10.76 -7.50 -11.21
CA HIS A 63 -11.02 -8.71 -10.43
C HIS A 63 -10.70 -8.55 -8.94
N ALA A 64 -10.24 -7.37 -8.49
CA ALA A 64 -10.02 -7.13 -7.07
C ALA A 64 -11.34 -6.89 -6.33
N ILE A 65 -11.37 -7.30 -5.07
CA ILE A 65 -12.44 -6.99 -4.14
C ILE A 65 -12.08 -5.68 -3.44
N GLY A 66 -12.93 -4.67 -3.59
CA GLY A 66 -12.79 -3.41 -2.85
C GLY A 66 -13.28 -3.57 -1.41
N VAL A 67 -12.43 -3.22 -0.45
CA VAL A 67 -12.75 -3.27 0.98
C VAL A 67 -12.65 -1.86 1.55
N ASP A 68 -13.75 -1.38 2.12
CA ASP A 68 -13.82 -0.11 2.84
C ASP A 68 -14.62 -0.32 4.14
N LEU A 69 -14.77 0.69 4.97
CA LEU A 69 -15.42 0.58 6.28
C LEU A 69 -16.87 0.04 6.23
N ASP A 70 -17.53 0.11 5.09
CA ASP A 70 -18.86 -0.46 4.87
C ASP A 70 -18.83 -1.91 4.35
N TYR A 71 -17.65 -2.51 4.18
CA TYR A 71 -17.55 -3.90 3.75
C TYR A 71 -18.03 -4.84 4.87
N PRO A 72 -18.92 -5.80 4.58
CA PRO A 72 -19.49 -6.68 5.60
C PRO A 72 -18.43 -7.43 6.41
N GLY A 73 -18.45 -7.23 7.74
CA GLY A 73 -17.52 -7.88 8.67
C GLY A 73 -16.14 -7.25 8.77
N TYR A 74 -15.87 -6.14 8.06
CA TYR A 74 -14.65 -5.36 8.26
C TYR A 74 -14.88 -4.29 9.34
N ASP A 75 -14.02 -4.26 10.34
CA ASP A 75 -14.11 -3.33 11.49
C ASP A 75 -13.10 -2.17 11.42
N GLY A 76 -12.42 -2.01 10.29
CA GLY A 76 -11.35 -1.02 10.10
C GLY A 76 -9.94 -1.55 10.43
N THR A 77 -9.84 -2.71 11.05
CA THR A 77 -8.57 -3.37 11.41
C THR A 77 -8.50 -4.80 10.90
N ARG A 78 -9.51 -5.62 11.24
CA ARG A 78 -9.54 -7.04 10.91
C ARG A 78 -10.35 -7.31 9.65
N LEU A 79 -9.68 -7.88 8.65
CA LEU A 79 -10.28 -8.29 7.40
C LEU A 79 -11.09 -9.59 7.55
N PRO A 80 -12.34 -9.68 7.02
CA PRO A 80 -13.17 -10.86 7.08
C PRO A 80 -12.77 -11.91 6.03
N PHE A 81 -11.48 -12.15 5.89
CA PHE A 81 -10.90 -13.13 4.96
C PHE A 81 -10.07 -14.15 5.75
N ALA A 82 -10.01 -15.37 5.23
CA ALA A 82 -9.23 -16.44 5.84
C ALA A 82 -7.71 -16.15 5.77
N ASP A 83 -6.96 -16.78 6.66
CA ASP A 83 -5.51 -16.77 6.59
C ASP A 83 -5.04 -17.37 5.28
N LEU A 84 -3.96 -16.82 4.70
CA LEU A 84 -3.35 -17.35 3.47
C LEU A 84 -4.35 -17.52 2.31
N SER A 85 -5.19 -16.51 2.08
CA SER A 85 -6.25 -16.56 1.07
C SER A 85 -6.11 -15.50 -0.03
N GLN A 86 -5.16 -14.55 0.11
CA GLN A 86 -5.02 -13.44 -0.82
C GLN A 86 -3.65 -13.44 -1.51
N ASP A 87 -3.63 -13.17 -2.80
CA ASP A 87 -2.39 -13.10 -3.58
C ASP A 87 -1.77 -11.70 -3.54
N ALA A 88 -2.59 -10.68 -3.38
CA ALA A 88 -2.12 -9.32 -3.16
C ALA A 88 -3.12 -8.46 -2.39
N LEU A 89 -2.58 -7.50 -1.63
CA LEU A 89 -3.32 -6.39 -1.04
C LEU A 89 -2.77 -5.09 -1.60
N PHE A 90 -3.65 -4.28 -2.16
CA PHE A 90 -3.35 -2.91 -2.61
C PHE A 90 -3.95 -1.94 -1.60
N VAL A 91 -3.11 -1.07 -1.03
CA VAL A 91 -3.48 -0.12 0.03
C VAL A 91 -2.93 1.24 -0.35
N SER A 92 -3.80 2.13 -0.81
CA SER A 92 -3.39 3.45 -1.28
C SER A 92 -4.04 4.54 -0.45
N HIS A 93 -3.22 5.39 0.17
CA HIS A 93 -3.66 6.52 1.00
C HIS A 93 -4.70 6.11 2.06
N CYS A 94 -4.39 5.04 2.79
CA CYS A 94 -5.23 4.48 3.84
C CYS A 94 -4.48 4.32 5.17
N LEU A 95 -3.22 3.84 5.14
CA LEU A 95 -2.46 3.51 6.35
C LEU A 95 -2.25 4.73 7.26
N GLU A 96 -2.06 5.92 6.70
CA GLU A 96 -1.88 7.19 7.43
C GLU A 96 -3.08 7.57 8.30
N HIS A 97 -4.26 7.04 8.00
CA HIS A 97 -5.50 7.29 8.74
C HIS A 97 -5.73 6.30 9.90
N ILE A 98 -5.08 5.14 9.89
CA ILE A 98 -5.35 4.06 10.83
C ILE A 98 -4.63 4.29 12.16
N HIS A 99 -5.35 4.28 13.29
CA HIS A 99 -4.74 4.39 14.61
C HIS A 99 -3.93 3.13 14.97
N ASP A 100 -4.57 1.98 14.92
CA ASP A 100 -3.92 0.67 15.16
C ASP A 100 -3.30 0.12 13.87
N TYR A 101 -2.26 0.80 13.38
CA TYR A 101 -1.56 0.36 12.18
C TYR A 101 -0.84 -0.98 12.37
N ARG A 102 -0.38 -1.30 13.59
CA ARG A 102 0.27 -2.59 13.86
C ARG A 102 -0.69 -3.74 13.73
N GLY A 103 -1.89 -3.61 14.33
CA GLY A 103 -2.96 -4.59 14.18
C GLY A 103 -3.36 -4.77 12.72
N SER A 104 -3.55 -3.67 11.98
CA SER A 104 -3.90 -3.71 10.55
C SER A 104 -2.80 -4.34 9.70
N LEU A 105 -1.54 -3.95 9.88
CA LEU A 105 -0.42 -4.55 9.12
C LEU A 105 -0.26 -6.04 9.41
N ALA A 106 -0.40 -6.45 10.67
CA ALA A 106 -0.36 -7.86 11.05
C ALA A 106 -1.53 -8.65 10.42
N ASP A 107 -2.73 -8.08 10.38
CA ASP A 107 -3.89 -8.70 9.78
C ASP A 107 -3.81 -8.76 8.25
N TRP A 108 -3.32 -7.71 7.61
CA TRP A 108 -3.04 -7.70 6.17
C TRP A 108 -2.02 -8.79 5.80
N TYR A 109 -0.98 -8.92 6.61
CA TYR A 109 0.01 -9.99 6.42
C TYR A 109 -0.59 -11.38 6.66
N ARG A 110 -1.50 -11.55 7.64
CA ARG A 110 -2.19 -12.80 7.94
C ARG A 110 -2.90 -13.36 6.72
N VAL A 111 -3.70 -12.53 6.05
CA VAL A 111 -4.52 -12.97 4.90
C VAL A 111 -3.70 -13.24 3.64
N LEU A 112 -2.48 -12.71 3.51
CA LEU A 112 -1.63 -12.96 2.34
C LEU A 112 -1.17 -14.41 2.25
N ASN A 113 -1.20 -14.95 1.04
CA ASN A 113 -0.54 -16.20 0.67
C ASN A 113 0.98 -16.09 0.81
N ILE A 114 1.67 -17.22 1.01
CA ILE A 114 3.11 -17.28 0.80
C ILE A 114 3.40 -16.96 -0.67
N GLY A 115 4.30 -16.02 -0.92
CA GLY A 115 4.57 -15.46 -2.25
C GLY A 115 3.71 -14.25 -2.60
N GLY A 116 2.64 -13.98 -1.85
CA GLY A 116 1.76 -12.83 -2.06
C GLY A 116 2.40 -11.49 -1.71
N TYR A 117 1.79 -10.40 -2.18
CA TYR A 117 2.33 -9.05 -2.10
C TYR A 117 1.43 -8.11 -1.30
N LEU A 118 2.04 -7.32 -0.41
CA LEU A 118 1.42 -6.16 0.23
C LEU A 118 2.00 -4.90 -0.42
N LEU A 119 1.13 -4.13 -1.07
CA LEU A 119 1.47 -2.89 -1.75
C LEU A 119 0.90 -1.73 -0.94
N ILE A 120 1.75 -0.86 -0.44
CA ILE A 120 1.37 0.29 0.39
C ILE A 120 1.87 1.57 -0.26
N PHE A 121 0.94 2.52 -0.44
CA PHE A 121 1.21 3.85 -0.96
C PHE A 121 0.70 4.86 0.06
N VAL A 122 1.58 5.74 0.52
CA VAL A 122 1.25 6.76 1.53
C VAL A 122 1.78 8.12 1.12
N PRO A 123 1.17 9.23 1.59
CA PRO A 123 1.67 10.57 1.31
C PRO A 123 3.07 10.75 1.89
N HIS A 124 3.97 11.32 1.09
CA HIS A 124 5.31 11.63 1.53
C HIS A 124 5.31 12.89 2.42
N LYS A 125 5.94 12.79 3.59
CA LYS A 125 6.01 13.85 4.59
C LYS A 125 6.42 15.22 4.02
N TRP A 126 7.45 15.26 3.20
CA TRP A 126 8.01 16.51 2.69
C TRP A 126 7.37 16.98 1.37
N LEU A 127 6.68 16.11 0.65
CA LEU A 127 6.00 16.47 -0.59
C LEU A 127 4.53 16.84 -0.34
N TYR A 128 3.83 16.10 0.50
CA TYR A 128 2.42 16.37 0.82
C TYR A 128 2.27 17.24 2.05
N GLU A 129 2.73 16.75 3.22
CA GLU A 129 2.47 17.40 4.50
C GLU A 129 3.25 18.71 4.67
N ARG A 130 4.51 18.72 4.21
CA ARG A 130 5.45 19.86 4.31
C ARG A 130 5.57 20.39 5.72
N ARG A 131 5.43 19.50 6.75
CA ARG A 131 5.45 19.79 8.19
C ARG A 131 6.24 18.73 8.94
N ALA A 132 6.75 19.14 10.10
CA ALA A 132 7.57 18.23 10.93
C ALA A 132 6.76 17.13 11.61
N ALA A 133 5.49 17.42 11.99
CA ALA A 133 4.63 16.52 12.74
C ALA A 133 3.15 16.84 12.53
N PRO A 134 2.23 15.89 12.81
CA PRO A 134 0.80 16.12 12.86
C PRO A 134 0.41 17.28 13.79
N PRO A 135 -0.75 17.92 13.56
CA PRO A 135 -1.76 17.59 12.56
C PRO A 135 -1.40 18.11 11.16
N SER A 136 -1.87 17.41 10.13
CA SER A 136 -1.78 17.87 8.74
C SER A 136 -2.55 19.18 8.53
N ALA A 137 -2.00 20.06 7.69
CA ALA A 137 -2.69 21.27 7.27
C ALA A 137 -3.70 20.98 6.13
N LEU A 138 -3.47 19.91 5.36
CA LEU A 138 -4.25 19.59 4.18
C LEU A 138 -5.32 18.51 4.45
N ASN A 139 -5.00 17.54 5.31
CA ASN A 139 -5.94 16.50 5.73
C ASN A 139 -5.77 16.20 7.23
N ARG A 140 -6.65 16.75 8.05
CA ARG A 140 -6.57 16.63 9.51
C ARG A 140 -6.73 15.20 10.04
N ASP A 141 -7.18 14.28 9.19
CA ASP A 141 -7.35 12.88 9.56
C ASP A 141 -6.05 12.06 9.46
N HIS A 142 -4.98 12.63 8.91
CA HIS A 142 -3.67 11.98 8.91
C HIS A 142 -3.12 11.89 10.34
N LYS A 143 -2.96 10.66 10.83
CA LYS A 143 -2.43 10.36 12.17
C LYS A 143 -0.91 10.33 12.19
N ARG A 144 -0.29 10.06 11.04
CA ARG A 144 1.17 9.91 10.85
C ARG A 144 1.63 10.54 9.55
N PHE A 145 2.90 10.91 9.53
CA PHE A 145 3.60 11.43 8.35
C PHE A 145 4.76 10.52 8.00
N TYR A 146 4.85 10.12 6.76
CA TYR A 146 5.79 9.12 6.32
C TYR A 146 6.99 9.69 5.56
N THR A 147 8.16 9.13 5.85
CA THR A 147 9.32 9.06 4.97
C THR A 147 9.54 7.59 4.59
N PRO A 148 10.31 7.27 3.54
CA PRO A 148 10.60 5.87 3.21
C PRO A 148 11.12 5.08 4.41
N GLY A 149 12.03 5.68 5.20
CA GLY A 149 12.59 5.04 6.39
C GLY A 149 11.57 4.79 7.49
N SER A 150 10.65 5.75 7.78
CA SER A 150 9.64 5.56 8.82
C SER A 150 8.56 4.55 8.40
N LEU A 151 8.18 4.52 7.12
CA LEU A 151 7.27 3.50 6.61
C LEU A 151 7.88 2.10 6.72
N LEU A 152 9.15 1.95 6.32
CA LEU A 152 9.84 0.66 6.42
C LEU A 152 9.98 0.21 7.88
N ALA A 153 10.26 1.13 8.81
CA ALA A 153 10.35 0.81 10.24
C ALA A 153 9.01 0.28 10.79
N GLU A 154 7.88 0.89 10.44
CA GLU A 154 6.55 0.38 10.83
C GLU A 154 6.28 -1.05 10.29
N ILE A 155 6.75 -1.36 9.08
CA ILE A 155 6.66 -2.72 8.52
C ILE A 155 7.53 -3.70 9.31
N GLU A 156 8.79 -3.34 9.60
CA GLU A 156 9.72 -4.20 10.35
C GLU A 156 9.27 -4.46 11.78
N GLU A 157 8.62 -3.46 12.42
CA GLU A 157 8.05 -3.60 13.77
C GLU A 157 6.77 -4.45 13.80
N SER A 158 6.00 -4.48 12.71
CA SER A 158 4.66 -5.07 12.68
C SER A 158 4.62 -6.47 12.08
N LEU A 159 5.55 -6.81 11.20
CA LEU A 159 5.56 -8.08 10.49
C LEU A 159 6.55 -9.09 11.10
N PRO A 160 6.30 -10.40 10.93
CA PRO A 160 7.18 -11.42 11.47
C PRO A 160 8.63 -11.28 10.97
N VAL A 161 9.58 -11.33 11.89
CA VAL A 161 11.01 -11.29 11.58
C VAL A 161 11.35 -12.35 10.54
N ASN A 162 12.02 -11.93 9.46
CA ASN A 162 12.42 -12.80 8.35
C ASN A 162 11.24 -13.48 7.63
N GLY A 163 10.01 -12.96 7.77
CA GLY A 163 8.81 -13.46 7.10
C GLY A 163 8.50 -12.76 5.77
N PHE A 164 9.24 -11.73 5.40
CA PHE A 164 8.99 -10.96 4.17
C PHE A 164 10.28 -10.50 3.49
N ARG A 165 10.14 -9.98 2.26
CA ARG A 165 11.19 -9.29 1.51
C ARG A 165 10.64 -8.00 0.90
N VAL A 166 11.38 -6.91 1.01
CA VAL A 166 11.10 -5.69 0.27
C VAL A 166 11.40 -5.95 -1.21
N ARG A 167 10.44 -5.66 -2.07
CA ARG A 167 10.53 -5.83 -3.53
C ARG A 167 10.59 -4.51 -4.26
N HIS A 168 10.06 -3.46 -3.64
CA HIS A 168 10.08 -2.10 -4.15
C HIS A 168 9.99 -1.13 -2.97
N LEU A 169 10.77 -0.08 -2.99
CA LEU A 169 10.66 1.09 -2.11
C LEU A 169 11.19 2.29 -2.88
N ALA A 170 10.33 3.25 -3.14
CA ALA A 170 10.68 4.45 -3.88
C ALA A 170 9.79 5.64 -3.50
N ASP A 171 10.32 6.84 -3.66
CA ASP A 171 9.50 8.05 -3.77
C ASP A 171 8.91 8.13 -5.17
N ASN A 172 7.64 8.50 -5.26
CA ASN A 172 6.98 8.82 -6.51
C ASN A 172 6.59 10.30 -6.49
N ASP A 173 7.42 11.10 -7.12
CA ASP A 173 7.24 12.54 -7.30
C ASP A 173 6.96 12.92 -8.78
N TYR A 174 6.35 11.99 -9.52
CA TYR A 174 6.03 12.20 -10.93
C TYR A 174 5.22 13.48 -11.15
N ALA A 175 5.73 14.36 -12.00
CA ALA A 175 5.14 15.66 -12.31
C ALA A 175 4.86 16.52 -11.06
N TYR A 176 5.61 16.31 -9.98
CA TYR A 176 5.50 17.12 -8.78
C TYR A 176 5.97 18.56 -9.04
N ASP A 177 5.18 19.52 -8.60
CA ASP A 177 5.49 20.96 -8.72
C ASP A 177 6.25 21.42 -7.47
N TYR A 178 7.60 21.42 -7.54
CA TYR A 178 8.47 21.84 -6.43
C TYR A 178 8.41 23.35 -6.14
N GLU A 179 7.93 24.16 -7.08
CA GLU A 179 7.74 25.61 -6.91
C GLU A 179 6.37 25.95 -6.30
N ARG A 180 5.53 24.95 -6.09
CA ARG A 180 4.19 25.13 -5.52
C ARG A 180 4.25 25.71 -4.10
N PRO A 181 3.60 26.86 -3.81
CA PRO A 181 3.58 27.46 -2.47
C PRO A 181 3.10 26.46 -1.40
N ILE A 182 3.70 26.55 -0.21
CA ILE A 182 3.47 25.61 0.90
C ILE A 182 2.03 25.63 1.43
N ASP A 183 1.33 26.74 1.28
CA ASP A 183 -0.08 26.94 1.68
C ASP A 183 -1.08 26.38 0.65
N ARG A 184 -0.59 25.90 -0.51
CA ARG A 184 -1.42 25.33 -1.57
C ARG A 184 -1.29 23.81 -1.59
N HIS A 185 -2.41 23.14 -1.92
CA HIS A 185 -2.39 21.69 -2.13
C HIS A 185 -1.35 21.32 -3.21
N PRO A 186 -0.47 20.31 -2.97
CA PRO A 186 0.56 19.92 -3.95
C PRO A 186 -0.06 19.44 -5.28
N ARG A 187 0.74 19.55 -6.35
CA ARG A 187 0.40 19.02 -7.68
C ARG A 187 1.36 17.91 -8.06
N GLY A 188 0.90 17.00 -8.90
CA GLY A 188 1.65 15.80 -9.26
C GLY A 188 1.51 14.70 -8.23
N SER A 189 2.35 13.68 -8.31
CA SER A 189 2.46 12.63 -7.32
C SER A 189 3.31 13.09 -6.14
N TYR A 190 3.03 12.55 -4.95
CA TYR A 190 3.71 12.90 -3.71
C TYR A 190 3.69 11.73 -2.73
N GLU A 191 3.83 10.54 -3.25
CA GLU A 191 3.67 9.31 -2.46
C GLU A 191 4.99 8.53 -2.32
N ILE A 192 5.02 7.72 -1.27
CA ILE A 192 6.01 6.67 -1.09
C ILE A 192 5.37 5.37 -1.56
N GLU A 193 6.06 4.63 -2.40
CA GLU A 193 5.67 3.32 -2.89
C GLU A 193 6.45 2.24 -2.17
N LEU A 194 5.77 1.34 -1.48
CA LEU A 194 6.36 0.18 -0.84
C LEU A 194 5.66 -1.10 -1.28
N VAL A 195 6.43 -2.10 -1.70
CA VAL A 195 5.95 -3.46 -1.94
C VAL A 195 6.76 -4.43 -1.12
N VAL A 196 6.09 -5.20 -0.27
CA VAL A 196 6.69 -6.33 0.43
C VAL A 196 6.06 -7.63 -0.03
N GLN A 197 6.87 -8.67 -0.12
CA GLN A 197 6.42 -10.02 -0.46
C GLN A 197 6.49 -10.91 0.78
N LYS A 198 5.39 -11.55 1.13
CA LYS A 198 5.37 -12.59 2.15
C LYS A 198 6.14 -13.80 1.68
N ILE A 199 7.04 -14.31 2.51
CA ILE A 199 7.80 -15.52 2.22
C ILE A 199 7.57 -16.60 3.27
N ALA A 200 7.78 -17.85 2.89
CA ALA A 200 7.93 -18.90 3.89
C ALA A 200 9.16 -18.57 4.74
N ARG A 201 8.99 -18.57 6.06
CA ARG A 201 10.11 -18.29 6.97
C ARG A 201 11.21 -19.34 6.75
N PRO A 202 12.44 -18.96 6.40
CA PRO A 202 13.50 -19.93 6.17
C PRO A 202 13.78 -20.73 7.46
N SER A 203 13.97 -22.03 7.31
CA SER A 203 14.52 -22.84 8.39
C SER A 203 16.04 -22.91 8.24
N TYR A 204 16.75 -22.63 9.33
CA TYR A 204 18.20 -22.67 9.36
C TYR A 204 18.68 -23.86 10.18
N SER A 205 19.82 -24.42 9.82
CA SER A 205 20.46 -25.51 10.57
C SER A 205 21.02 -25.05 11.94
N HIS A 206 21.07 -23.75 12.20
CA HIS A 206 21.51 -23.15 13.44
C HIS A 206 20.47 -22.12 13.95
N ARG A 207 20.51 -21.84 15.24
CA ARG A 207 19.60 -20.90 15.88
C ARG A 207 19.88 -19.47 15.38
N LEU A 208 18.83 -18.77 14.95
CA LEU A 208 18.89 -17.32 14.71
C LEU A 208 18.93 -16.58 16.05
N GLU A 209 19.86 -15.65 16.20
CA GLU A 209 19.79 -14.64 17.25
C GLU A 209 18.70 -13.61 16.85
N LEU A 210 17.61 -13.59 17.60
CA LEU A 210 16.56 -12.60 17.40
C LEU A 210 16.82 -11.39 18.31
N PRO A 211 16.50 -10.15 17.87
CA PRO A 211 16.58 -8.99 18.73
C PRO A 211 15.75 -9.19 20.01
N VAL A 212 16.31 -8.80 21.13
CA VAL A 212 15.60 -8.81 22.41
C VAL A 212 14.51 -7.74 22.34
N GLY A 213 13.24 -8.15 22.45
CA GLY A 213 12.08 -7.23 22.41
C GLY A 213 11.31 -7.19 21.11
N GLY A 214 11.62 -8.03 20.12
CA GLY A 214 10.75 -8.22 18.94
C GLY A 214 9.38 -8.80 19.32
N PRO A 215 8.37 -8.72 18.42
CA PRO A 215 7.03 -9.27 18.65
C PRO A 215 7.16 -10.72 19.16
N LYS A 216 6.55 -10.99 20.30
CA LYS A 216 6.53 -12.37 20.86
C LYS A 216 5.90 -13.26 19.80
N ASP A 217 6.65 -14.25 19.33
CA ASP A 217 6.10 -15.26 18.43
C ASP A 217 4.77 -15.76 19.01
N ALA A 218 3.69 -15.55 18.26
CA ALA A 218 2.44 -16.23 18.55
C ALA A 218 2.77 -17.72 18.48
N LYS A 219 2.62 -18.39 19.59
CA LYS A 219 2.86 -19.83 19.74
C LYS A 219 2.10 -20.55 18.64
N THR A 220 2.80 -21.40 17.95
CA THR A 220 2.29 -22.41 16.99
C THR A 220 0.99 -23.06 17.43
#